data_0a7739d0c4cf2bd7e8bfa19700855104
#
_entry.id   0a7739d0c4cf2bd7e8bfa19700855104
#
_cell.length_a   1.000
_cell.length_b   1.000
_cell.length_c   1.000
_cell.angle_alpha   90.00
_cell.angle_beta   90.00
_cell.angle_gamma   90.00
#
_symmetry.space_group_name_H-M   'P 1'
#
loop_
_entity.id
_entity.type
_entity.pdbx_description
1 polymer ?
#
loop_
_entity_poly.entity_id
_entity_poly.type
_entity_poly.pdbx_seq_one_letter_code
_entity_poly.pdbx_strand_id
1 'polypeptide(L)'
;MKKSVLLYSLLLLFTCGCSNNPNKNEGQNDGLIEEVEAILEKSPKDIQPEGTFVIQGKGLYKSLTFKGKKTVVVRDAVFGMDFPSEYIKDEEFLRVKTDKSDLLFEIISEDTIKGEGFAEGLYIKKEVQ
;
A
#
# COMPACT_ATOMS: atom_id res chain seq x y z
N MET A 1 -8.09 30.87 38.83
CA MET A 1 -8.29 29.65 39.63
C MET A 1 -9.72 29.12 39.62
N LYS A 2 -10.69 29.96 39.54
CA LYS A 2 -12.11 29.54 39.50
C LYS A 2 -12.53 28.85 38.20
N LYS A 3 -11.80 29.07 37.10
CA LYS A 3 -12.12 28.49 35.79
C LYS A 3 -11.74 27.00 35.66
N SER A 4 -10.78 26.53 36.42
CA SER A 4 -10.33 25.14 36.34
C SER A 4 -11.28 24.15 37.00
N VAL A 5 -11.99 24.59 37.99
CA VAL A 5 -12.94 23.73 38.69
C VAL A 5 -14.16 23.40 37.83
N LEU A 6 -14.60 24.36 37.02
CA LEU A 6 -15.70 24.18 36.07
C LEU A 6 -15.36 23.18 34.94
N LEU A 7 -14.12 23.15 34.53
CA LEU A 7 -13.65 22.21 33.50
C LEU A 7 -13.68 20.76 33.97
N TYR A 8 -13.32 20.54 35.21
CA TYR A 8 -13.38 19.18 35.80
C TYR A 8 -14.80 18.64 35.95
N SER A 9 -15.71 19.53 36.27
CA SER A 9 -17.13 19.15 36.37
C SER A 9 -17.73 18.74 35.02
N LEU A 10 -17.31 19.41 33.98
CA LEU A 10 -17.78 19.10 32.62
C LEU A 10 -17.22 17.77 32.12
N LEU A 11 -15.97 17.46 32.48
CA LEU A 11 -15.31 16.22 32.09
C LEU A 11 -15.97 15.00 32.73
N LEU A 12 -16.38 15.11 33.98
CA LEU A 12 -17.09 14.05 34.68
C LEU A 12 -18.46 13.72 34.08
N LEU A 13 -19.14 14.71 33.59
CA LEU A 13 -20.43 14.51 32.90
C LEU A 13 -20.25 13.78 31.55
N PHE A 14 -19.15 14.00 30.88
CA PHE A 14 -18.85 13.33 29.62
C PHE A 14 -18.57 11.83 29.79
N THR A 15 -17.90 11.45 30.85
CA THR A 15 -17.59 10.04 31.09
C THR A 15 -18.79 9.21 31.45
N CYS A 16 -19.80 9.80 32.10
CA CYS A 16 -21.03 9.10 32.41
C CYS A 16 -21.92 8.86 31.19
N GLY A 17 -21.86 9.71 30.20
CA GLY A 17 -22.68 9.56 28.97
C GLY A 17 -22.20 8.46 28.05
N CYS A 18 -20.94 8.12 28.09
CA CYS A 18 -20.37 7.11 27.20
C CYS A 18 -20.62 5.67 27.64
N SER A 19 -20.93 5.46 28.91
CA SER A 19 -21.06 4.10 29.43
C SER A 19 -22.39 3.41 29.09
N ASN A 20 -23.38 4.16 28.64
CA ASN A 20 -24.71 3.63 28.45
C ASN A 20 -25.06 3.20 27.04
N ASN A 21 -24.19 3.46 26.08
CA ASN A 21 -24.51 3.23 24.68
C ASN A 21 -23.99 1.95 24.04
N PRO A 22 -23.02 1.24 24.57
CA PRO A 22 -22.39 0.19 23.78
C PRO A 22 -23.18 -1.09 23.64
N ASN A 23 -24.18 -1.32 24.45
CA ASN A 23 -24.70 -2.68 24.59
C ASN A 23 -25.80 -3.10 23.62
N LYS A 24 -26.39 -2.18 22.89
CA LYS A 24 -27.59 -2.52 22.13
C LYS A 24 -27.35 -2.81 20.65
N ASN A 25 -26.24 -2.38 20.13
CA ASN A 25 -26.02 -2.46 18.68
C ASN A 25 -24.89 -3.41 18.27
N GLU A 26 -24.19 -3.96 19.22
CA GLU A 26 -23.01 -4.79 18.94
C GLU A 26 -23.35 -6.05 18.15
N GLY A 27 -24.40 -6.73 18.51
CA GLY A 27 -24.77 -7.97 17.85
C GLY A 27 -25.26 -7.81 16.41
N GLN A 28 -25.82 -6.68 16.08
CA GLN A 28 -26.30 -6.41 14.72
C GLN A 28 -25.21 -5.86 13.80
N ASN A 29 -24.25 -5.17 14.37
CA ASN A 29 -23.19 -4.55 13.61
C ASN A 29 -22.00 -5.50 13.33
N ASP A 30 -21.88 -6.55 14.09
CA ASP A 30 -20.77 -7.51 13.92
C ASP A 30 -20.79 -8.16 12.54
N GLY A 31 -21.93 -8.55 12.03
CA GLY A 31 -22.03 -9.11 10.67
C GLY A 31 -21.69 -8.11 9.57
N LEU A 32 -22.09 -6.84 9.75
CA LEU A 32 -21.74 -5.78 8.80
C LEU A 32 -20.24 -5.43 8.82
N ILE A 33 -19.64 -5.45 9.99
CA ILE A 33 -18.21 -5.19 10.16
C ILE A 33 -17.39 -6.30 9.49
N GLU A 34 -17.79 -7.55 9.60
CA GLU A 34 -17.12 -8.66 8.93
C GLU A 34 -17.17 -8.53 7.40
N GLU A 35 -18.29 -8.14 6.84
CA GLU A 35 -18.41 -7.87 5.40
C GLU A 35 -17.52 -6.73 4.94
N VAL A 36 -17.42 -5.67 5.71
CA VAL A 36 -16.54 -4.53 5.41
C VAL A 36 -15.07 -4.91 5.49
N GLU A 37 -14.68 -5.72 6.47
CA GLU A 37 -13.30 -6.24 6.57
C GLU A 37 -12.92 -7.12 5.39
N ALA A 38 -13.84 -7.91 4.86
CA ALA A 38 -13.59 -8.74 3.67
C ALA A 38 -13.34 -7.93 2.39
N ILE A 39 -13.84 -6.69 2.34
CA ILE A 39 -13.67 -5.76 1.21
C ILE A 39 -12.40 -4.91 1.36
N LEU A 40 -11.85 -4.80 2.57
CA LEU A 40 -10.66 -3.99 2.81
C LEU A 40 -9.46 -4.53 2.05
N GLU A 41 -8.80 -3.62 1.34
CA GLU A 41 -7.56 -3.91 0.64
C GLU A 41 -6.46 -4.28 1.64
N LYS A 42 -5.55 -5.14 1.20
CA LYS A 42 -4.38 -5.48 2.00
C LYS A 42 -3.51 -4.27 2.23
N SER A 43 -2.90 -4.18 3.40
CA SER A 43 -1.89 -3.18 3.66
C SER A 43 -0.73 -3.31 2.66
N PRO A 44 -0.17 -2.20 2.15
CA PRO A 44 0.95 -2.26 1.21
C PRO A 44 2.13 -3.13 1.66
N LYS A 45 2.42 -3.19 2.95
CA LYS A 45 3.46 -4.05 3.51
C LYS A 45 3.17 -5.55 3.40
N ASP A 46 1.92 -5.93 3.35
CA ASP A 46 1.52 -7.34 3.25
C ASP A 46 1.36 -7.81 1.80
N ILE A 47 1.49 -6.89 0.85
CA ILE A 47 1.38 -7.20 -0.57
C ILE A 47 2.69 -7.76 -1.09
N GLN A 48 2.61 -8.94 -1.71
CA GLN A 48 3.69 -9.51 -2.49
C GLN A 48 3.43 -9.19 -3.95
N PRO A 49 4.27 -8.39 -4.62
CA PRO A 49 4.04 -8.05 -6.02
C PRO A 49 4.16 -9.28 -6.92
N GLU A 50 3.21 -9.44 -7.82
CA GLU A 50 3.15 -10.54 -8.79
C GLU A 50 2.66 -10.03 -10.14
N GLY A 51 3.15 -10.65 -11.21
CA GLY A 51 2.73 -10.32 -12.57
C GLY A 51 3.47 -9.12 -13.15
N THR A 52 2.88 -8.52 -14.17
CA THR A 52 3.50 -7.44 -14.94
C THR A 52 2.84 -6.10 -14.63
N PHE A 53 3.66 -5.14 -14.24
CA PHE A 53 3.25 -3.75 -14.04
C PHE A 53 3.81 -2.89 -15.16
N VAL A 54 2.98 -2.06 -15.76
CA VAL A 54 3.32 -1.21 -16.91
C VAL A 54 3.22 0.25 -16.53
N ILE A 55 4.22 1.04 -16.93
CA ILE A 55 4.24 2.47 -16.64
C ILE A 55 3.07 3.20 -17.30
N GLN A 56 2.49 4.12 -16.57
CA GLN A 56 1.50 5.06 -17.08
C GLN A 56 2.23 6.33 -17.51
N GLY A 57 2.30 6.53 -18.82
CA GLY A 57 2.99 7.68 -19.39
C GLY A 57 4.42 7.38 -19.85
N LYS A 58 5.31 8.33 -19.68
CA LYS A 58 6.69 8.26 -20.15
C LYS A 58 7.63 8.01 -18.98
N GLY A 59 8.61 7.15 -19.17
CA GLY A 59 9.66 6.87 -18.20
C GLY A 59 10.80 6.09 -18.83
N LEU A 60 11.86 5.88 -18.08
CA LEU A 60 13.03 5.12 -18.53
C LEU A 60 12.78 3.62 -18.59
N TYR A 61 11.86 3.14 -17.75
CA TYR A 61 11.50 1.73 -17.70
C TYR A 61 10.03 1.56 -18.09
N LYS A 62 9.77 0.63 -18.98
CA LYS A 62 8.44 0.39 -19.55
C LYS A 62 7.59 -0.52 -18.68
N SER A 63 8.18 -1.55 -18.13
CA SER A 63 7.46 -2.52 -17.32
C SER A 63 8.37 -3.27 -16.35
N LEU A 64 7.72 -3.80 -15.31
CA LEU A 64 8.30 -4.67 -14.30
C LEU A 64 7.48 -5.97 -14.28
N THR A 65 8.13 -7.10 -14.46
CA THR A 65 7.49 -8.41 -14.35
C THR A 65 8.08 -9.16 -13.18
N PHE A 66 7.30 -9.34 -12.12
CA PHE A 66 7.73 -10.03 -10.92
C PHE A 66 7.58 -11.55 -11.11
N LYS A 67 8.65 -12.27 -10.83
CA LYS A 67 8.72 -13.73 -10.89
C LYS A 67 9.14 -14.27 -9.53
N GLY A 68 8.16 -14.56 -8.69
CA GLY A 68 8.41 -15.00 -7.32
C GLY A 68 8.86 -13.88 -6.39
N LYS A 69 9.58 -14.23 -5.34
CA LYS A 69 9.89 -13.31 -4.24
C LYS A 69 11.23 -12.57 -4.38
N LYS A 70 12.02 -12.90 -5.38
CA LYS A 70 13.38 -12.37 -5.50
C LYS A 70 13.73 -11.85 -6.89
N THR A 71 12.98 -12.26 -7.91
CA THR A 71 13.32 -11.96 -9.30
C THR A 71 12.29 -11.05 -9.93
N VAL A 72 12.76 -10.02 -10.62
CA VAL A 72 11.95 -9.12 -11.43
C VAL A 72 12.61 -8.93 -12.77
N VAL A 73 11.86 -8.95 -13.86
CA VAL A 73 12.33 -8.60 -15.19
C VAL A 73 11.95 -7.16 -15.46
N VAL A 74 12.95 -6.33 -15.64
CA VAL A 74 12.78 -4.90 -15.95
C VAL A 74 12.90 -4.72 -17.44
N ARG A 75 11.90 -4.09 -18.05
CA ARG A 75 11.96 -3.72 -19.48
C ARG A 75 12.30 -2.25 -19.62
N ASP A 76 13.39 -1.97 -20.29
CA ASP A 76 13.79 -0.62 -20.62
C ASP A 76 12.88 -0.02 -21.72
N ALA A 77 12.62 1.26 -21.62
CA ALA A 77 11.73 1.96 -22.55
C ALA A 77 12.46 2.43 -23.82
N VAL A 78 13.77 2.60 -23.77
CA VAL A 78 14.56 3.14 -24.89
C VAL A 78 14.80 2.07 -25.93
N PHE A 79 15.32 0.91 -25.52
CA PHE A 79 15.67 -0.17 -26.42
C PHE A 79 14.67 -1.34 -26.40
N GLY A 80 13.75 -1.35 -25.45
CA GLY A 80 12.78 -2.43 -25.27
C GLY A 80 13.41 -3.75 -24.81
N MET A 81 14.58 -3.68 -24.20
CA MET A 81 15.33 -4.86 -23.72
C MET A 81 14.84 -5.28 -22.33
N ASP A 82 14.85 -6.58 -22.11
CA ASP A 82 14.48 -7.18 -20.84
C ASP A 82 15.74 -7.50 -20.01
N PHE A 83 15.76 -7.02 -18.78
CA PHE A 83 16.85 -7.26 -17.84
C PHE A 83 16.29 -8.01 -16.62
N PRO A 84 16.63 -9.29 -16.45
CA PRO A 84 16.34 -9.99 -15.21
C PRO A 84 17.21 -9.41 -14.09
N SER A 85 16.57 -9.05 -12.99
CA SER A 85 17.22 -8.44 -11.84
C SER A 85 16.72 -9.08 -10.55
N GLU A 86 17.51 -8.97 -9.50
CA GLU A 86 17.05 -9.32 -8.16
C GLU A 86 16.38 -8.13 -7.50
N TYR A 87 15.40 -8.40 -6.65
CA TYR A 87 14.80 -7.36 -5.83
C TYR A 87 14.68 -7.80 -4.37
N ILE A 88 14.66 -6.81 -3.51
CA ILE A 88 14.44 -6.96 -2.08
C ILE A 88 13.18 -6.16 -1.73
N LYS A 89 12.27 -6.80 -1.01
CA LYS A 89 11.10 -6.15 -0.45
C LYS A 89 11.35 -5.85 1.02
N ASP A 90 11.15 -4.59 1.40
CA ASP A 90 11.23 -4.11 2.77
C ASP A 90 9.96 -3.30 3.07
N GLU A 91 9.05 -3.91 3.81
CA GLU A 91 7.70 -3.38 4.05
C GLU A 91 6.98 -3.06 2.73
N GLU A 92 6.61 -1.81 2.49
CA GLU A 92 6.00 -1.32 1.25
C GLU A 92 6.99 -0.97 0.16
N PHE A 93 8.30 -1.01 0.45
CA PHE A 93 9.33 -0.61 -0.50
C PHE A 93 9.95 -1.80 -1.22
N LEU A 94 10.26 -1.60 -2.49
CA LEU A 94 10.99 -2.54 -3.33
C LEU A 94 12.28 -1.90 -3.80
N ARG A 95 13.37 -2.62 -3.63
CA ARG A 95 14.67 -2.23 -4.15
C ARG A 95 15.10 -3.22 -5.22
N VAL A 96 15.14 -2.77 -6.45
CA VAL A 96 15.58 -3.58 -7.61
C VAL A 96 17.03 -3.29 -7.89
N LYS A 97 17.84 -4.31 -7.87
CA LYS A 97 19.29 -4.19 -8.11
C LYS A 97 19.60 -4.15 -9.60
N THR A 98 20.31 -3.13 -10.03
CA THR A 98 20.82 -3.03 -11.39
C THR A 98 22.35 -2.85 -11.38
N ASP A 99 22.99 -2.98 -12.52
CA ASP A 99 24.45 -2.85 -12.63
C ASP A 99 24.96 -1.45 -12.29
N LYS A 100 24.10 -0.45 -12.42
CA LYS A 100 24.50 0.96 -12.24
C LYS A 100 24.01 1.56 -10.94
N SER A 101 22.78 1.22 -10.53
CA SER A 101 22.17 1.77 -9.33
C SER A 101 20.96 0.93 -8.93
N ASP A 102 20.58 1.02 -7.68
CA ASP A 102 19.34 0.42 -7.22
C ASP A 102 18.15 1.29 -7.64
N LEU A 103 17.08 0.65 -8.13
CA LEU A 103 15.83 1.30 -8.43
C LEU A 103 14.91 1.14 -7.23
N LEU A 104 14.28 2.23 -6.82
CA LEU A 104 13.37 2.25 -5.69
C LEU A 104 11.93 2.36 -6.15
N PHE A 105 11.09 1.53 -5.58
CA PHE A 105 9.65 1.53 -5.82
C PHE A 105 8.90 1.44 -4.49
N GLU A 106 7.71 2.00 -4.46
CA GLU A 106 6.78 1.93 -3.35
C GLU A 106 5.53 1.18 -3.80
N ILE A 107 5.11 0.18 -3.03
CA ILE A 107 3.85 -0.53 -3.27
C ILE A 107 2.71 0.34 -2.75
N ILE A 108 1.83 0.76 -3.63
CA ILE A 108 0.65 1.56 -3.27
C ILE A 108 -0.54 0.63 -3.01
N SER A 109 -0.73 -0.35 -3.89
CA SER A 109 -1.80 -1.36 -3.79
C SER A 109 -1.39 -2.63 -4.52
N GLU A 110 -2.26 -3.64 -4.55
CA GLU A 110 -2.01 -4.88 -5.30
C GLU A 110 -1.80 -4.64 -6.80
N ASP A 111 -2.36 -3.56 -7.32
CA ASP A 111 -2.34 -3.24 -8.75
C ASP A 111 -1.46 -2.04 -9.10
N THR A 112 -0.88 -1.37 -8.11
CA THR A 112 -0.18 -0.10 -8.34
C THR A 112 1.13 -0.03 -7.59
N ILE A 113 2.19 0.30 -8.31
CA ILE A 113 3.53 0.52 -7.78
C ILE A 113 4.01 1.88 -8.28
N LYS A 114 4.61 2.66 -7.41
CA LYS A 114 5.19 3.97 -7.74
C LYS A 114 6.71 3.88 -7.74
N GLY A 115 7.34 4.27 -8.83
CA GLY A 115 8.78 4.37 -8.93
C GLY A 115 9.30 5.74 -8.53
N GLU A 116 10.54 5.78 -8.06
CA GLU A 116 11.23 7.01 -7.66
C GLU A 116 12.57 7.15 -8.40
N GLY A 117 13.04 8.38 -8.53
CA GLY A 117 14.31 8.68 -9.16
C GLY A 117 14.36 8.26 -10.62
N PHE A 118 15.31 7.39 -10.98
CA PHE A 118 15.44 6.89 -12.36
C PHE A 118 14.26 6.02 -12.80
N ALA A 119 13.54 5.45 -11.86
CA ALA A 119 12.35 4.65 -12.12
C ALA A 119 11.06 5.45 -11.99
N GLU A 120 11.15 6.77 -11.87
CA GLU A 120 10.00 7.65 -11.64
C GLU A 120 8.84 7.32 -12.58
N GLY A 121 7.67 7.17 -11.98
CA GLY A 121 6.43 6.87 -12.67
C GLY A 121 5.49 5.99 -11.88
N LEU A 122 4.26 5.92 -12.35
CA LEU A 122 3.23 5.06 -11.80
C LEU A 122 3.12 3.81 -12.68
N TYR A 123 3.25 2.65 -12.08
CA TYR A 123 3.18 1.36 -12.76
C TYR A 123 1.92 0.64 -12.33
N ILE A 124 1.08 0.31 -13.29
CA ILE A 124 -0.20 -0.36 -13.08
C ILE A 124 -0.12 -1.80 -13.56
N LYS A 125 -0.67 -2.70 -12.78
CA LYS A 125 -0.72 -4.13 -13.11
C LYS A 125 -1.52 -4.36 -14.38
N LYS A 126 -0.91 -5.08 -15.30
CA LYS A 126 -1.58 -5.51 -16.52
C LYS A 126 -2.41 -6.75 -16.20
N GLU A 127 -3.71 -6.67 -16.45
CA GLU A 127 -4.56 -7.84 -16.34
C GLU A 127 -4.18 -8.90 -17.38
N VAL A 128 -4.13 -10.15 -16.94
CA VAL A 128 -3.94 -11.28 -17.84
C VAL A 128 -5.29 -11.58 -18.48
N GLN A 129 -5.37 -11.33 -19.73
CA GLN A 129 -6.55 -11.71 -20.54
C GLN A 129 -6.49 -13.17 -20.92
#